data_248ec007e4a6fca28480293a705b5f89
#
_entry.id   248ec007e4a6fca28480293a705b5f89
#
_cell.length_a   1.000
_cell.length_b   1.000
_cell.length_c   1.000
_cell.angle_alpha   90.00
_cell.angle_beta   90.00
_cell.angle_gamma   90.00
#
_symmetry.space_group_name_H-M   'P 1'
#
loop_
_entity.id
_entity.type
_entity.pdbx_description
1 polymer ?
#
loop_
_entity_poly.entity_id
_entity_poly.type
_entity_poly.pdbx_seq_one_letter_code
_entity_poly.pdbx_strand_id
1 'polypeptide(L)'
;VFAEGVENDGRRGARIVRRLNAFEVGIIAFGAALNITVGYLVAALKLPFYLDSIGTVVIAVLCGWVHGILAGLAGLLVMTVTSTPTIIAYAGTTVVIAVLSHLLAKAGFLKKPSITVIGGLAVGCAAAFASAPVTAFLYGGVSLAGSDAITTFFRASGLPVCQSVLFGGLVTDPLDKLATALIAMLLVRSLPPSLLGRFGGAGSVVSQDEREGES
;
A
#
# COMPACT_ATOMS: atom_id res chain seq x y z
N VAL A 1 32.04 5.96 -40.45
CA VAL A 1 31.03 4.94 -40.05
C VAL A 1 31.14 4.61 -38.57
N PHE A 2 31.76 5.45 -37.71
CA PHE A 2 31.89 5.18 -36.24
C PHE A 2 31.33 6.27 -35.35
N ALA A 3 30.52 7.20 -35.86
CA ALA A 3 30.00 8.34 -35.05
C ALA A 3 28.51 8.29 -34.71
N GLU A 4 27.73 7.33 -35.19
CA GLU A 4 26.27 7.28 -34.96
C GLU A 4 25.80 6.37 -33.80
N GLY A 5 26.73 5.67 -33.13
CA GLY A 5 26.40 4.73 -32.05
C GLY A 5 26.32 5.30 -30.65
N VAL A 6 26.87 6.50 -30.41
CA VAL A 6 27.05 7.05 -29.04
C VAL A 6 25.92 8.01 -28.64
N GLU A 7 25.17 8.55 -29.59
CA GLU A 7 24.14 9.57 -29.32
C GLU A 7 22.79 8.98 -28.84
N ASN A 8 22.59 7.67 -28.98
CA ASN A 8 21.29 7.04 -28.65
C ASN A 8 21.20 6.49 -27.21
N ASP A 9 22.30 6.40 -26.47
CA ASP A 9 22.31 5.89 -25.09
C ASP A 9 21.96 6.99 -24.06
N GLY A 10 22.26 8.25 -24.38
CA GLY A 10 21.91 9.39 -23.50
C GLY A 10 20.41 9.67 -23.38
N ARG A 11 19.57 9.21 -24.32
CA ARG A 11 18.13 9.46 -24.32
C ARG A 11 17.31 8.44 -23.52
N ARG A 12 17.88 7.30 -23.14
CA ARG A 12 17.23 6.29 -22.30
C ARG A 12 17.24 6.67 -20.81
N GLY A 13 18.25 7.41 -20.36
CA GLY A 13 18.36 7.88 -18.97
C GLY A 13 17.45 9.07 -18.63
N ALA A 14 17.07 9.87 -19.62
CA ALA A 14 16.29 11.11 -19.41
C ALA A 14 14.78 10.91 -19.26
N ARG A 15 14.26 9.67 -19.33
CA ARG A 15 12.81 9.38 -19.21
C ARG A 15 12.31 9.16 -17.78
N ILE A 16 13.16 9.23 -16.78
CA ILE A 16 12.79 8.88 -15.38
C ILE A 16 12.15 10.07 -14.65
N VAL A 17 12.29 11.30 -15.11
CA VAL A 17 11.63 12.47 -14.48
C VAL A 17 10.51 12.98 -15.38
N ARG A 18 9.46 12.19 -15.55
CA ARG A 18 8.20 12.72 -16.04
C ARG A 18 7.67 13.68 -14.99
N ARG A 19 7.51 14.94 -15.34
CA ARG A 19 6.87 15.93 -14.44
C ARG A 19 5.45 15.45 -14.14
N LEU A 20 5.15 15.33 -12.84
CA LEU A 20 3.80 15.05 -12.37
C LEU A 20 2.89 16.20 -12.82
N ASN A 21 1.76 15.91 -13.43
CA ASN A 21 0.78 16.92 -13.74
C ASN A 21 -0.07 17.25 -12.49
N ALA A 22 -0.81 18.36 -12.52
CA ALA A 22 -1.61 18.82 -11.38
C ALA A 22 -2.63 17.77 -10.92
N PHE A 23 -3.18 16.98 -11.84
CA PHE A 23 -4.12 15.89 -11.53
C PHE A 23 -3.42 14.74 -10.79
N GLU A 24 -2.24 14.33 -11.23
CA GLU A 24 -1.44 13.29 -10.55
C GLU A 24 -1.05 13.72 -9.12
N VAL A 25 -0.65 14.98 -8.94
CA VAL A 25 -0.35 15.55 -7.61
C VAL A 25 -1.60 15.53 -6.72
N GLY A 26 -2.75 15.94 -7.25
CA GLY A 26 -4.02 15.93 -6.51
C GLY A 26 -4.42 14.54 -6.04
N ILE A 27 -4.23 13.52 -6.89
CA ILE A 27 -4.54 12.12 -6.55
C ILE A 27 -3.57 11.56 -5.50
N ILE A 28 -2.28 11.87 -5.60
CA ILE A 28 -1.28 11.49 -4.60
C ILE A 28 -1.65 12.11 -3.24
N ALA A 29 -1.97 13.41 -3.22
CA ALA A 29 -2.39 14.10 -2.01
C ALA A 29 -3.68 13.51 -1.42
N PHE A 30 -4.66 13.16 -2.25
CA PHE A 30 -5.89 12.49 -1.81
C PHE A 30 -5.59 11.12 -1.18
N GLY A 31 -4.74 10.31 -1.81
CA GLY A 31 -4.32 9.00 -1.27
C GLY A 31 -3.59 9.15 0.07
N ALA A 32 -2.71 10.14 0.19
CA ALA A 32 -2.02 10.45 1.44
C ALA A 32 -3.00 10.88 2.55
N ALA A 33 -3.95 11.78 2.22
CA ALA A 33 -4.97 12.24 3.16
C ALA A 33 -5.86 11.09 3.65
N LEU A 34 -6.22 10.16 2.76
CA LEU A 34 -7.01 8.98 3.11
C LEU A 34 -6.23 8.09 4.10
N ASN A 35 -4.95 7.82 3.85
CA ASN A 35 -4.10 7.05 4.75
C ASN A 35 -4.01 7.70 6.14
N ILE A 36 -3.76 9.00 6.19
CA ILE A 36 -3.63 9.76 7.43
C ILE A 36 -4.94 9.74 8.22
N THR A 37 -6.05 10.07 7.57
CA THR A 37 -7.36 10.19 8.23
C THR A 37 -7.80 8.85 8.81
N VAL A 38 -7.72 7.77 8.02
CA VAL A 38 -8.14 6.46 8.49
C VAL A 38 -7.16 5.91 9.53
N GLY A 39 -5.86 6.09 9.35
CA GLY A 39 -4.85 5.66 10.32
C GLY A 39 -5.06 6.32 11.69
N TYR A 40 -5.29 7.63 11.74
CA TYR A 40 -5.60 8.32 13.00
C TYR A 40 -6.94 7.89 13.61
N LEU A 41 -7.97 7.66 12.79
CA LEU A 41 -9.26 7.18 13.29
C LEU A 41 -9.11 5.81 13.96
N VAL A 42 -8.41 4.89 13.31
CA VAL A 42 -8.15 3.55 13.82
C VAL A 42 -7.33 3.59 15.11
N ALA A 43 -6.29 4.43 15.15
CA ALA A 43 -5.48 4.63 16.35
C ALA A 43 -6.28 5.22 17.51
N ALA A 44 -7.16 6.21 17.26
CA ALA A 44 -8.04 6.81 18.26
C ALA A 44 -9.04 5.79 18.83
N LEU A 45 -9.52 4.86 18.00
CA LEU A 45 -10.42 3.77 18.40
C LEU A 45 -9.69 2.58 19.04
N LYS A 46 -8.33 2.62 19.12
CA LYS A 46 -7.47 1.55 19.64
C LYS A 46 -7.74 0.19 19.02
N LEU A 47 -8.07 0.16 17.73
CA LEU A 47 -8.30 -1.08 17.00
C LEU A 47 -6.97 -1.81 16.77
N PRO A 48 -6.99 -3.17 16.69
CA PRO A 48 -5.79 -3.97 16.43
C PRO A 48 -5.41 -4.00 14.93
N PHE A 49 -5.71 -2.93 14.20
CA PHE A 49 -5.46 -2.74 12.78
C PHE A 49 -4.79 -1.39 12.57
N TYR A 50 -4.17 -1.21 11.41
CA TYR A 50 -3.55 0.06 11.03
C TYR A 50 -4.41 0.84 10.03
N LEU A 51 -4.90 0.17 8.99
CA LEU A 51 -5.71 0.70 7.87
C LEU A 51 -5.15 1.99 7.23
N ASP A 52 -3.87 2.24 7.45
CA ASP A 52 -3.11 3.43 7.04
C ASP A 52 -2.57 3.35 5.61
N SER A 53 -2.97 2.34 4.86
CA SER A 53 -2.48 2.06 3.50
C SER A 53 -3.59 1.95 2.45
N ILE A 54 -4.82 2.29 2.78
CA ILE A 54 -5.96 2.25 1.84
C ILE A 54 -5.69 3.13 0.62
N GLY A 55 -5.27 4.38 0.82
CA GLY A 55 -4.92 5.29 -0.26
C GLY A 55 -3.73 4.78 -1.07
N THR A 56 -2.71 4.20 -0.43
CA THR A 56 -1.57 3.58 -1.11
C THR A 56 -2.04 2.48 -2.07
N VAL A 57 -2.90 1.56 -1.62
CA VAL A 57 -3.44 0.45 -2.42
C VAL A 57 -4.29 0.97 -3.57
N VAL A 58 -5.24 1.88 -3.29
CA VAL A 58 -6.12 2.47 -4.32
C VAL A 58 -5.30 3.15 -5.41
N ILE A 59 -4.37 4.03 -5.03
CA ILE A 59 -3.58 4.79 -5.99
C ILE A 59 -2.60 3.88 -6.76
N ALA A 60 -2.01 2.87 -6.10
CA ALA A 60 -1.15 1.90 -6.77
C ALA A 60 -1.88 1.09 -7.84
N VAL A 61 -3.13 0.71 -7.59
CA VAL A 61 -3.96 -0.02 -8.54
C VAL A 61 -4.44 0.87 -9.69
N LEU A 62 -4.89 2.10 -9.42
CA LEU A 62 -5.47 3.00 -10.42
C LEU A 62 -4.41 3.72 -11.26
N CYS A 63 -3.31 4.18 -10.64
CA CYS A 63 -2.33 5.08 -11.26
C CYS A 63 -0.95 4.44 -11.43
N GLY A 64 -0.73 3.26 -10.85
CA GLY A 64 0.54 2.56 -10.91
C GLY A 64 1.37 2.67 -9.61
N TRP A 65 2.35 1.78 -9.49
CA TRP A 65 3.15 1.60 -8.27
C TRP A 65 3.88 2.86 -7.82
N VAL A 66 4.38 3.69 -8.75
CA VAL A 66 5.09 4.95 -8.41
C VAL A 66 4.19 5.92 -7.68
N HIS A 67 2.96 6.14 -8.20
CA HIS A 67 1.99 7.03 -7.57
C HIS A 67 1.51 6.49 -6.22
N GLY A 68 1.34 5.16 -6.11
CA GLY A 68 1.03 4.49 -4.85
C GLY A 68 2.12 4.69 -3.80
N ILE A 69 3.40 4.53 -4.17
CA ILE A 69 4.53 4.81 -3.29
C ILE A 69 4.52 6.27 -2.84
N LEU A 70 4.37 7.22 -3.78
CA LEU A 70 4.35 8.64 -3.44
C LEU A 70 3.20 9.00 -2.49
N ALA A 71 2.01 8.46 -2.70
CA ALA A 71 0.87 8.66 -1.81
C ALA A 71 1.13 8.07 -0.42
N GLY A 72 1.68 6.85 -0.35
CA GLY A 72 2.02 6.20 0.91
C GLY A 72 3.12 6.92 1.67
N LEU A 73 4.21 7.29 0.99
CA LEU A 73 5.32 8.03 1.60
C LEU A 73 4.90 9.43 2.06
N ALA A 74 4.05 10.14 1.30
CA ALA A 74 3.53 11.43 1.71
C ALA A 74 2.70 11.32 2.99
N GLY A 75 1.82 10.31 3.09
CA GLY A 75 1.08 10.01 4.32
C GLY A 75 2.00 9.68 5.48
N LEU A 76 2.99 8.80 5.24
CA LEU A 76 3.98 8.39 6.23
C LEU A 76 4.80 9.58 6.76
N LEU A 77 5.21 10.49 5.88
CA LEU A 77 5.94 11.71 6.27
C LEU A 77 5.11 12.59 7.20
N VAL A 78 3.84 12.82 6.89
CA VAL A 78 2.96 13.61 7.76
C VAL A 78 2.81 12.92 9.11
N MET A 79 2.57 11.62 9.16
CA MET A 79 2.46 10.86 10.41
C MET A 79 3.78 10.86 11.20
N THR A 80 4.92 10.85 10.53
CA THR A 80 6.25 10.97 11.15
C THR A 80 6.40 12.29 11.90
N VAL A 81 5.96 13.40 11.31
CA VAL A 81 6.05 14.73 11.91
C VAL A 81 5.01 14.93 13.02
N THR A 82 3.82 14.36 12.86
CA THR A 82 2.68 14.64 13.75
C THR A 82 2.51 13.63 14.88
N SER A 83 3.10 12.43 14.77
CA SER A 83 2.99 11.37 15.78
C SER A 83 4.37 10.97 16.33
N THR A 84 5.08 10.11 15.62
CA THR A 84 6.34 9.53 16.10
C THR A 84 7.38 9.51 14.99
N PRO A 85 8.58 10.14 15.18
CA PRO A 85 9.61 10.23 14.14
C PRO A 85 10.09 8.89 13.58
N THR A 86 10.03 7.83 14.35
CA THR A 86 10.46 6.47 13.95
C THR A 86 9.54 5.82 12.93
N ILE A 87 8.32 6.33 12.70
CA ILE A 87 7.35 5.81 11.71
C ILE A 87 7.95 5.82 10.30
N ILE A 88 8.84 6.76 9.97
CA ILE A 88 9.51 6.82 8.65
C ILE A 88 10.24 5.53 8.29
N ALA A 89 10.69 4.75 9.26
CA ALA A 89 11.39 3.48 9.03
C ALA A 89 10.51 2.44 8.31
N TYR A 90 9.18 2.58 8.36
CA TYR A 90 8.25 1.72 7.60
C TYR A 90 8.10 2.12 6.12
N ALA A 91 8.92 3.05 5.62
CA ALA A 91 8.93 3.42 4.20
C ALA A 91 9.14 2.21 3.27
N GLY A 92 10.01 1.27 3.66
CA GLY A 92 10.21 0.01 2.93
C GLY A 92 8.94 -0.84 2.83
N THR A 93 8.19 -0.96 3.92
CA THR A 93 6.90 -1.66 3.95
C THR A 93 5.88 -0.98 3.03
N THR A 94 5.83 0.35 3.02
CA THR A 94 4.97 1.13 2.12
C THR A 94 5.28 0.84 0.65
N VAL A 95 6.57 0.76 0.28
CA VAL A 95 7.00 0.40 -1.07
C VAL A 95 6.52 -1.01 -1.44
N VAL A 96 6.71 -1.98 -0.56
CA VAL A 96 6.27 -3.38 -0.77
C VAL A 96 4.76 -3.44 -1.00
N ILE A 97 3.96 -2.76 -0.18
CA ILE A 97 2.49 -2.71 -0.32
C ILE A 97 2.10 -2.13 -1.69
N ALA A 98 2.68 -0.98 -2.08
CA ALA A 98 2.35 -0.32 -3.34
C ALA A 98 2.70 -1.17 -4.57
N VAL A 99 3.91 -1.75 -4.58
CA VAL A 99 4.39 -2.56 -5.70
C VAL A 99 3.55 -3.83 -5.84
N LEU A 100 3.31 -4.57 -4.75
CA LEU A 100 2.50 -5.79 -4.80
C LEU A 100 1.06 -5.52 -5.19
N SER A 101 0.43 -4.45 -4.67
CA SER A 101 -0.92 -4.07 -5.05
C SER A 101 -1.04 -3.76 -6.54
N HIS A 102 -0.04 -3.08 -7.10
CA HIS A 102 0.02 -2.81 -8.55
C HIS A 102 0.21 -4.10 -9.37
N LEU A 103 1.09 -5.00 -8.95
CA LEU A 103 1.31 -6.27 -9.65
C LEU A 103 0.05 -7.14 -9.63
N LEU A 104 -0.63 -7.21 -8.50
CA LEU A 104 -1.89 -7.95 -8.34
C LEU A 104 -3.06 -7.32 -9.12
N ALA A 105 -3.00 -6.02 -9.43
CA ALA A 105 -4.02 -5.34 -10.24
C ALA A 105 -4.20 -6.01 -11.60
N LYS A 106 -3.11 -6.50 -12.20
CA LYS A 106 -3.15 -7.25 -13.48
C LYS A 106 -3.91 -8.57 -13.38
N ALA A 107 -3.95 -9.20 -12.21
CA ALA A 107 -4.69 -10.42 -11.93
C ALA A 107 -6.17 -10.17 -11.56
N GLY A 108 -6.60 -8.89 -11.49
CA GLY A 108 -7.95 -8.50 -11.11
C GLY A 108 -8.13 -8.17 -9.64
N PHE A 109 -7.04 -7.81 -8.93
CA PHE A 109 -7.11 -7.27 -7.58
C PHE A 109 -7.99 -6.01 -7.55
N LEU A 110 -8.86 -5.90 -6.57
CA LEU A 110 -9.94 -4.91 -6.39
C LEU A 110 -11.12 -5.02 -7.40
N LYS A 111 -11.10 -5.99 -8.34
CA LYS A 111 -12.21 -6.28 -9.23
C LYS A 111 -13.03 -7.46 -8.75
N LYS A 112 -12.37 -8.61 -8.58
CA LYS A 112 -12.97 -9.87 -8.21
C LYS A 112 -12.81 -10.07 -6.71
N PRO A 113 -13.91 -10.25 -5.93
CA PRO A 113 -13.84 -10.39 -4.47
C PRO A 113 -12.88 -11.49 -4.02
N SER A 114 -12.89 -12.64 -4.70
CA SER A 114 -12.01 -13.76 -4.38
C SER A 114 -10.51 -13.40 -4.54
N ILE A 115 -10.15 -12.69 -5.64
CA ILE A 115 -8.78 -12.24 -5.88
C ILE A 115 -8.41 -11.12 -4.89
N THR A 116 -9.37 -10.27 -4.52
CA THR A 116 -9.15 -9.23 -3.52
C THR A 116 -8.85 -9.82 -2.15
N VAL A 117 -9.56 -10.87 -1.75
CA VAL A 117 -9.29 -11.58 -0.48
C VAL A 117 -7.89 -12.20 -0.50
N ILE A 118 -7.58 -13.01 -1.52
CA ILE A 118 -6.28 -13.67 -1.64
C ILE A 118 -5.15 -12.64 -1.75
N GLY A 119 -5.36 -11.61 -2.57
CA GLY A 119 -4.38 -10.54 -2.77
C GLY A 119 -4.14 -9.71 -1.51
N GLY A 120 -5.21 -9.38 -0.76
CA GLY A 120 -5.08 -8.69 0.53
C GLY A 120 -4.28 -9.48 1.54
N LEU A 121 -4.55 -10.78 1.67
CA LEU A 121 -3.77 -11.68 2.53
C LEU A 121 -2.30 -11.77 2.09
N ALA A 122 -2.04 -11.89 0.78
CA ALA A 122 -0.68 -11.95 0.26
C ALA A 122 0.10 -10.64 0.49
N VAL A 123 -0.53 -9.48 0.28
CA VAL A 123 0.06 -8.17 0.57
C VAL A 123 0.35 -8.06 2.07
N GLY A 124 -0.55 -8.54 2.93
CA GLY A 124 -0.36 -8.53 4.38
C GLY A 124 0.79 -9.40 4.83
N CYS A 125 0.91 -10.63 4.32
CA CYS A 125 2.06 -11.48 4.61
C CYS A 125 3.38 -10.80 4.21
N ALA A 126 3.45 -10.21 3.02
CA ALA A 126 4.64 -9.49 2.56
C ALA A 126 4.93 -8.24 3.41
N ALA A 127 3.90 -7.53 3.86
CA ALA A 127 4.02 -6.41 4.77
C ALA A 127 4.58 -6.84 6.13
N ALA A 128 4.12 -7.97 6.69
CA ALA A 128 4.65 -8.55 7.93
C ALA A 128 6.15 -8.83 7.85
N PHE A 129 6.61 -9.45 6.76
CA PHE A 129 8.04 -9.69 6.56
C PHE A 129 8.84 -8.40 6.41
N ALA A 130 8.30 -7.39 5.73
CA ALA A 130 8.98 -6.11 5.52
C ALA A 130 9.00 -5.24 6.79
N SER A 131 7.97 -5.30 7.63
CA SER A 131 7.85 -4.52 8.87
C SER A 131 8.55 -5.15 10.07
N ALA A 132 8.67 -6.48 10.11
CA ALA A 132 9.21 -7.21 11.25
C ALA A 132 10.62 -6.73 11.67
N PRO A 133 11.61 -6.52 10.76
CA PRO A 133 12.91 -5.99 11.15
C PRO A 133 12.81 -4.60 11.80
N VAL A 134 11.97 -3.73 11.27
CA VAL A 134 11.76 -2.37 11.81
C VAL A 134 11.21 -2.44 13.22
N THR A 135 10.15 -3.23 13.43
CA THR A 135 9.52 -3.39 14.75
C THR A 135 10.45 -4.07 15.75
N ALA A 136 11.22 -5.08 15.32
CA ALA A 136 12.15 -5.77 16.21
C ALA A 136 13.32 -4.89 16.64
N PHE A 137 13.97 -4.18 15.70
CA PHE A 137 15.22 -3.46 15.98
C PHE A 137 15.00 -2.03 16.48
N LEU A 138 13.99 -1.30 15.96
CA LEU A 138 13.73 0.09 16.38
C LEU A 138 12.82 0.19 17.60
N TYR A 139 11.87 -0.73 17.72
CA TYR A 139 10.86 -0.68 18.80
C TYR A 139 11.06 -1.77 19.86
N GLY A 140 12.09 -2.61 19.73
CA GLY A 140 12.30 -3.71 20.68
C GLY A 140 11.14 -4.71 20.74
N GLY A 141 10.30 -4.72 19.71
CA GLY A 141 9.15 -5.62 19.59
C GLY A 141 7.83 -5.08 20.14
N VAL A 142 7.76 -3.81 20.59
CA VAL A 142 6.53 -3.16 21.08
C VAL A 142 6.44 -1.78 20.44
N SER A 143 5.52 -1.61 19.50
CA SER A 143 5.36 -0.39 18.69
C SER A 143 4.27 0.55 19.20
N LEU A 144 3.64 0.24 20.33
CA LEU A 144 2.47 0.93 20.91
C LEU A 144 1.22 0.85 20.03
N ALA A 145 1.16 -0.16 19.16
CA ALA A 145 0.00 -0.45 18.33
C ALA A 145 -0.88 -1.53 18.97
N GLY A 146 -2.14 -1.61 18.56
CA GLY A 146 -3.07 -2.63 19.06
C GLY A 146 -2.63 -4.08 18.81
N SER A 147 -1.76 -4.29 17.80
CA SER A 147 -1.15 -5.59 17.46
C SER A 147 -0.10 -6.08 18.47
N ASP A 148 0.42 -5.19 19.33
CA ASP A 148 1.47 -5.52 20.29
C ASP A 148 1.06 -6.58 21.32
N ALA A 149 -0.24 -6.69 21.61
CA ALA A 149 -0.76 -7.72 22.49
C ALA A 149 -0.41 -9.14 21.98
N ILE A 150 -0.49 -9.38 20.67
CA ILE A 150 -0.17 -10.66 20.05
C ILE A 150 1.35 -10.91 20.07
N THR A 151 2.14 -9.89 19.76
CA THR A 151 3.61 -9.97 19.85
C THR A 151 4.06 -10.25 21.29
N THR A 152 3.44 -9.59 22.27
CA THR A 152 3.73 -9.78 23.69
C THR A 152 3.36 -11.20 24.15
N PHE A 153 2.26 -11.76 23.66
CA PHE A 153 1.89 -13.16 23.93
C PHE A 153 2.96 -14.13 23.45
N PHE A 154 3.47 -13.97 22.21
CA PHE A 154 4.54 -14.83 21.70
C PHE A 154 5.85 -14.67 22.49
N ARG A 155 6.17 -13.44 22.93
CA ARG A 155 7.33 -13.20 23.81
C ARG A 155 7.17 -13.87 25.16
N ALA A 156 5.99 -13.79 25.78
CA ALA A 156 5.70 -14.45 27.06
C ALA A 156 5.77 -15.98 26.93
N SER A 157 5.55 -16.54 25.73
CA SER A 157 5.72 -17.95 25.43
C SER A 157 7.19 -18.38 25.23
N GLY A 158 8.16 -17.46 25.44
CA GLY A 158 9.60 -17.75 25.37
C GLY A 158 10.26 -17.58 24.01
N LEU A 159 9.55 -17.06 23.01
CA LEU A 159 10.13 -16.81 21.69
C LEU A 159 11.06 -15.59 21.69
N PRO A 160 12.16 -15.60 20.90
CA PRO A 160 13.00 -14.44 20.66
C PRO A 160 12.20 -13.26 20.07
N VAL A 161 12.67 -12.02 20.31
CA VAL A 161 11.98 -10.79 19.87
C VAL A 161 11.64 -10.82 18.38
N CYS A 162 12.61 -11.12 17.52
CA CYS A 162 12.41 -11.16 16.07
C CYS A 162 11.33 -12.15 15.63
N GLN A 163 11.29 -13.34 16.23
CA GLN A 163 10.29 -14.36 15.94
C GLN A 163 8.90 -13.93 16.45
N SER A 164 8.85 -13.39 17.68
CA SER A 164 7.60 -12.90 18.27
C SER A 164 6.97 -11.79 17.43
N VAL A 165 7.77 -10.83 16.94
CA VAL A 165 7.33 -9.77 16.06
C VAL A 165 6.84 -10.32 14.72
N LEU A 166 7.60 -11.24 14.12
CA LEU A 166 7.21 -11.84 12.84
C LEU A 166 5.90 -12.62 12.96
N PHE A 167 5.75 -13.46 13.97
CA PHE A 167 4.51 -14.22 14.18
C PHE A 167 3.34 -13.30 14.54
N GLY A 168 3.57 -12.27 15.35
CA GLY A 168 2.57 -11.24 15.64
C GLY A 168 2.11 -10.53 14.36
N GLY A 169 3.06 -10.09 13.53
CA GLY A 169 2.78 -9.49 12.24
C GLY A 169 2.06 -10.43 11.27
N LEU A 170 2.47 -11.71 11.18
CA LEU A 170 1.78 -12.70 10.33
C LEU A 170 0.34 -13.01 10.75
N VAL A 171 -0.04 -12.72 11.98
CA VAL A 171 -1.45 -12.79 12.42
C VAL A 171 -2.18 -11.50 12.12
N THR A 172 -1.58 -10.33 12.37
CA THR A 172 -2.27 -9.03 12.29
C THR A 172 -2.26 -8.42 10.91
N ASP A 173 -1.10 -8.39 10.21
CA ASP A 173 -0.95 -7.69 8.94
C ASP A 173 -1.78 -8.28 7.79
N PRO A 174 -1.93 -9.62 7.66
CA PRO A 174 -2.84 -10.19 6.66
C PRO A 174 -4.30 -9.78 6.87
N LEU A 175 -4.76 -9.72 8.12
CA LEU A 175 -6.12 -9.27 8.44
C LEU A 175 -6.29 -7.78 8.19
N ASP A 176 -5.30 -6.98 8.54
CA ASP A 176 -5.27 -5.54 8.27
C ASP A 176 -5.30 -5.25 6.75
N LYS A 177 -4.48 -5.93 5.97
CA LYS A 177 -4.43 -5.73 4.52
C LYS A 177 -5.61 -6.35 3.79
N LEU A 178 -6.22 -7.39 4.34
CA LEU A 178 -7.51 -7.89 3.87
C LEU A 178 -8.60 -6.83 4.04
N ALA A 179 -8.73 -6.24 5.23
CA ALA A 179 -9.70 -5.17 5.48
C ALA A 179 -9.41 -3.95 4.59
N THR A 180 -8.13 -3.54 4.50
CA THR A 180 -7.67 -2.48 3.58
C THR A 180 -8.09 -2.76 2.14
N ALA A 181 -7.87 -3.97 1.63
CA ALA A 181 -8.19 -4.35 0.26
C ALA A 181 -9.70 -4.36 -0.02
N LEU A 182 -10.51 -4.83 0.95
CA LEU A 182 -11.97 -4.82 0.82
C LEU A 182 -12.52 -3.38 0.79
N ILE A 183 -12.03 -2.50 1.68
CA ILE A 183 -12.41 -1.08 1.68
C ILE A 183 -11.96 -0.41 0.37
N ALA A 184 -10.72 -0.66 -0.06
CA ALA A 184 -10.20 -0.15 -1.32
C ALA A 184 -11.03 -0.62 -2.52
N MET A 185 -11.48 -1.89 -2.55
CA MET A 185 -12.37 -2.41 -3.57
C MET A 185 -13.71 -1.68 -3.58
N LEU A 186 -14.32 -1.45 -2.42
CA LEU A 186 -15.57 -0.69 -2.32
C LEU A 186 -15.40 0.75 -2.82
N LEU A 187 -14.30 1.42 -2.44
CA LEU A 187 -13.99 2.77 -2.91
C LEU A 187 -13.81 2.82 -4.43
N VAL A 188 -13.05 1.88 -5.01
CA VAL A 188 -12.83 1.83 -6.46
C VAL A 188 -14.14 1.57 -7.21
N ARG A 189 -15.01 0.70 -6.70
CA ARG A 189 -16.33 0.42 -7.29
C ARG A 189 -17.31 1.58 -7.18
N SER A 190 -17.17 2.45 -6.18
CA SER A 190 -18.01 3.63 -6.02
C SER A 190 -17.60 4.79 -6.93
N LEU A 191 -16.44 4.71 -7.60
CA LEU A 191 -15.98 5.75 -8.51
C LEU A 191 -16.78 5.75 -9.82
N PRO A 192 -17.25 6.92 -10.29
CA PRO A 192 -17.98 7.02 -11.56
C PRO A 192 -17.05 6.66 -12.74
N PRO A 193 -17.58 6.02 -13.80
CA PRO A 193 -16.81 5.58 -14.97
C PRO A 193 -16.02 6.73 -15.64
N SER A 194 -16.56 7.95 -15.60
CA SER A 194 -15.92 9.16 -16.13
C SER A 194 -14.61 9.51 -15.42
N LEU A 195 -14.49 9.20 -14.14
CA LEU A 195 -13.23 9.34 -13.39
C LEU A 195 -12.31 8.17 -13.66
N LEU A 196 -12.82 6.95 -13.66
CA LEU A 196 -12.02 5.76 -13.94
C LEU A 196 -11.31 5.85 -15.29
N GLY A 197 -11.94 6.38 -16.33
CA GLY A 197 -11.33 6.57 -17.66
C GLY A 197 -10.13 7.53 -17.69
N ARG A 198 -9.93 8.36 -16.66
CA ARG A 198 -8.77 9.27 -16.53
C ARG A 198 -7.52 8.59 -15.98
N PHE A 199 -7.67 7.42 -15.37
CA PHE A 199 -6.56 6.68 -14.78
C PHE A 199 -5.96 5.70 -15.79
N GLY A 200 -4.66 5.78 -16.04
CA GLY A 200 -3.98 4.92 -17.02
C GLY A 200 -3.99 3.41 -16.67
N GLY A 201 -4.22 3.07 -15.40
CA GLY A 201 -4.39 1.70 -14.91
C GLY A 201 -5.84 1.22 -14.94
N ALA A 202 -6.80 2.12 -15.14
CA ALA A 202 -8.22 1.81 -15.09
C ALA A 202 -8.71 0.93 -16.26
N GLY A 203 -8.01 0.90 -17.39
CA GLY A 203 -8.30 -0.04 -18.47
C GLY A 203 -8.30 -1.49 -18.01
N SER A 204 -7.49 -1.82 -17.00
CA SER A 204 -7.55 -3.10 -16.34
C SER A 204 -8.76 -3.23 -15.40
N VAL A 205 -9.44 -2.18 -15.00
CA VAL A 205 -10.59 -2.20 -14.07
C VAL A 205 -11.94 -2.11 -14.79
N VAL A 206 -12.07 -1.41 -15.91
CA VAL A 206 -13.36 -1.08 -16.56
C VAL A 206 -13.80 -2.08 -17.64
N SER A 207 -12.90 -2.88 -18.22
CA SER A 207 -13.18 -3.61 -19.46
C SER A 207 -14.01 -4.89 -19.39
N GLN A 208 -14.70 -5.22 -18.30
CA GLN A 208 -15.53 -6.44 -18.20
C GLN A 208 -17.00 -6.22 -17.83
N ASP A 209 -17.38 -5.13 -17.18
CA ASP A 209 -18.80 -4.91 -16.83
C ASP A 209 -19.69 -4.58 -18.05
N GLU A 210 -19.10 -4.03 -19.13
CA GLU A 210 -19.86 -3.70 -20.35
C GLU A 210 -20.16 -4.92 -21.22
N ARG A 211 -19.48 -6.05 -21.03
CA ARG A 211 -19.69 -7.27 -21.81
C ARG A 211 -20.66 -8.27 -21.20
N GLU A 212 -20.96 -8.16 -19.91
CA GLU A 212 -21.92 -9.04 -19.24
C GLU A 212 -23.35 -8.45 -19.21
N GLY A 213 -23.52 -7.18 -19.61
CA GLY A 213 -24.81 -6.52 -19.75
C GLY A 213 -25.47 -6.64 -21.14
N GLU A 214 -24.76 -7.20 -22.13
CA GLU A 214 -25.24 -7.38 -23.51
C GLU A 214 -25.50 -8.85 -23.93
N SER A 215 -25.50 -9.79 -22.99
CA SER A 215 -25.79 -11.20 -23.27
C SER A 215 -27.08 -11.68 -22.65
#